data_1ce4f4836bf795129b244db6647161aa
#
_entry.id   1ce4f4836bf795129b244db6647161aa
#
_cell.length_a   1.000
_cell.length_b   1.000
_cell.length_c   1.000
_cell.angle_alpha   90.00
_cell.angle_beta   90.00
_cell.angle_gamma   90.00
#
_symmetry.space_group_name_H-M   'P 1'
#
loop_
_entity.id
_entity.type
_entity.pdbx_description
1 polymer ?
#
loop_
_entity_poly.entity_id
_entity_poly.type
_entity_poly.pdbx_seq_one_letter_code
_entity_poly.pdbx_strand_id
1 'polypeptide(L)'
;SPALGLSNRIDSLSQALVILGRQRMTRWLSVLLFSVREPHFGDWLLVENALSRGRLMEVLGEQSMPGVAHDPLFLTGIFSCLGELLHRPLADTLSEMLLADDIKNALLDHSGPYAPLLAVAEASEDFDLPRMKETALAAGVAPETVNNALLAATAWASEVTEYWE
;
A
#
# COMPACT_ATOMS: atom_id res chain seq x y z
N SER A 1 -16.02 -14.12 15.32
CA SER A 1 -16.26 -12.67 15.33
C SER A 1 -15.82 -12.05 14.01
N PRO A 2 -16.38 -10.88 13.65
CA PRO A 2 -15.96 -10.19 12.44
C PRO A 2 -14.45 -9.88 12.40
N ALA A 3 -13.85 -9.61 13.54
CA ALA A 3 -12.41 -9.34 13.66
C ALA A 3 -11.57 -10.56 13.27
N LEU A 4 -11.96 -11.77 13.72
CA LEU A 4 -11.27 -13.00 13.37
C LEU A 4 -11.36 -13.32 11.88
N GLY A 5 -12.53 -13.13 11.28
CA GLY A 5 -12.72 -13.33 9.85
C GLY A 5 -11.87 -12.37 9.02
N LEU A 6 -11.78 -11.11 9.45
CA LEU A 6 -10.97 -10.10 8.81
C LEU A 6 -9.48 -10.44 8.90
N SER A 7 -9.00 -10.79 10.09
CA SER A 7 -7.61 -11.18 10.32
C SER A 7 -7.18 -12.35 9.44
N ASN A 8 -7.99 -13.41 9.39
CA ASN A 8 -7.71 -14.57 8.52
C ASN A 8 -7.65 -14.19 7.05
N ARG A 9 -8.52 -13.28 6.59
CA ARG A 9 -8.52 -12.83 5.20
C ARG A 9 -7.27 -12.04 4.87
N ILE A 10 -6.78 -11.20 5.78
CA ILE A 10 -5.59 -10.39 5.57
C ILE A 10 -4.32 -11.26 5.62
N ASP A 11 -4.28 -12.28 6.49
CA ASP A 11 -3.19 -13.26 6.48
C ASP A 11 -3.17 -14.05 5.17
N SER A 12 -4.34 -14.42 4.66
CA SER A 12 -4.48 -15.07 3.35
C SER A 12 -4.02 -14.16 2.22
N LEU A 13 -4.21 -12.83 2.35
CA LEU A 13 -3.75 -11.85 1.39
C LEU A 13 -2.23 -11.84 1.30
N SER A 14 -1.53 -11.84 2.43
CA SER A 14 -0.06 -11.91 2.45
C SER A 14 0.45 -13.14 1.72
N GLN A 15 -0.19 -14.28 1.92
CA GLN A 15 0.16 -15.52 1.25
C GLN A 15 -0.20 -15.49 -0.23
N ALA A 16 -1.36 -14.95 -0.55
CA ALA A 16 -1.84 -14.86 -1.93
C ALA A 16 -0.95 -13.96 -2.79
N LEU A 17 -0.38 -12.90 -2.24
CA LEU A 17 0.53 -12.02 -2.96
C LEU A 17 1.75 -12.77 -3.48
N VAL A 18 2.29 -13.66 -2.66
CA VAL A 18 3.46 -14.46 -3.03
C VAL A 18 3.11 -15.50 -4.10
N ILE A 19 1.91 -16.09 -4.03
CA ILE A 19 1.52 -17.23 -4.87
C ILE A 19 0.79 -16.79 -6.15
N LEU A 20 -0.11 -15.84 -6.05
CA LEU A 20 -1.10 -15.56 -7.09
C LEU A 20 -0.88 -14.26 -7.87
N GLY A 21 0.03 -13.40 -7.42
CA GLY A 21 0.33 -12.13 -8.07
C GLY A 21 -0.74 -11.06 -7.84
N ARG A 22 -0.46 -9.87 -8.37
CA ARG A 22 -1.15 -8.63 -8.00
C ARG A 22 -2.55 -8.45 -8.55
N GLN A 23 -2.85 -9.03 -9.72
CA GLN A 23 -4.20 -8.94 -10.28
C GLN A 23 -5.23 -9.60 -9.37
N ARG A 24 -4.85 -10.71 -8.74
CA ARG A 24 -5.73 -11.41 -7.81
C ARG A 24 -5.82 -10.70 -6.46
N MET A 25 -4.80 -9.94 -6.11
CA MET A 25 -4.85 -9.11 -4.91
C MET A 25 -5.93 -8.04 -5.02
N THR A 26 -6.10 -7.44 -6.19
CA THR A 26 -7.16 -6.47 -6.43
C THR A 26 -8.54 -7.08 -6.14
N ARG A 27 -8.79 -8.28 -6.63
CA ARG A 27 -10.04 -9.01 -6.34
C ARG A 27 -10.18 -9.29 -4.86
N TRP A 28 -9.09 -9.64 -4.21
CA TRP A 28 -9.10 -9.95 -2.79
C TRP A 28 -9.44 -8.72 -1.95
N LEU A 29 -8.90 -7.57 -2.31
CA LEU A 29 -9.23 -6.31 -1.67
C LEU A 29 -10.71 -5.96 -1.82
N SER A 30 -11.32 -6.23 -2.99
CA SER A 30 -12.75 -5.99 -3.13
C SER A 30 -13.59 -6.96 -2.33
N VAL A 31 -13.20 -8.24 -2.27
CA VAL A 31 -13.90 -9.20 -1.41
C VAL A 31 -13.84 -8.73 0.04
N LEU A 32 -12.69 -8.23 0.48
CA LEU A 32 -12.53 -7.66 1.81
C LEU A 32 -13.47 -6.48 2.03
N LEU A 33 -13.52 -5.57 1.07
CA LEU A 33 -14.39 -4.40 1.12
C LEU A 33 -15.87 -4.79 1.19
N PHE A 34 -16.32 -5.69 0.33
CA PHE A 34 -17.70 -6.20 0.33
C PHE A 34 -18.06 -6.94 1.61
N SER A 35 -17.10 -7.57 2.25
CA SER A 35 -17.37 -8.32 3.48
C SER A 35 -17.56 -7.40 4.70
N VAL A 36 -17.11 -6.15 4.61
CA VAL A 36 -17.24 -5.19 5.70
C VAL A 36 -18.51 -4.36 5.57
N ARG A 37 -18.82 -3.95 4.35
CA ARG A 37 -20.01 -3.14 4.03
C ARG A 37 -20.23 -3.09 2.52
N GLU A 38 -21.39 -2.58 2.11
CA GLU A 38 -21.65 -2.33 0.70
C GLU A 38 -20.75 -1.22 0.19
N PRO A 39 -19.95 -1.46 -0.88
CA PRO A 39 -19.01 -0.46 -1.37
C PRO A 39 -19.68 0.65 -2.16
N HIS A 40 -19.16 1.86 -2.00
CA HIS A 40 -19.54 3.03 -2.76
C HIS A 40 -18.44 3.40 -3.76
N PHE A 41 -18.72 4.31 -4.67
CA PHE A 41 -17.74 4.77 -5.65
C PHE A 41 -16.42 5.25 -4.99
N GLY A 42 -16.52 5.97 -3.87
CA GLY A 42 -15.34 6.42 -3.13
C GLY A 42 -14.48 5.28 -2.61
N ASP A 43 -15.06 4.13 -2.31
CA ASP A 43 -14.31 2.96 -1.84
C ASP A 43 -13.48 2.33 -2.95
N TRP A 44 -13.98 2.34 -4.18
CA TRP A 44 -13.23 1.89 -5.34
C TRP A 44 -12.01 2.78 -5.59
N LEU A 45 -12.17 4.10 -5.39
CA LEU A 45 -11.05 5.03 -5.48
C LEU A 45 -10.01 4.76 -4.40
N LEU A 46 -10.43 4.39 -3.19
CA LEU A 46 -9.51 4.01 -2.12
C LEU A 46 -8.73 2.74 -2.46
N VAL A 47 -9.38 1.74 -3.07
CA VAL A 47 -8.71 0.52 -3.53
C VAL A 47 -7.67 0.85 -4.60
N GLU A 48 -8.04 1.66 -5.59
CA GLU A 48 -7.13 2.09 -6.63
C GLU A 48 -5.93 2.85 -6.04
N ASN A 49 -6.19 3.74 -5.08
CA ASN A 49 -5.15 4.48 -4.38
C ASN A 49 -4.21 3.55 -3.59
N ALA A 50 -4.75 2.55 -2.92
CA ALA A 50 -3.95 1.57 -2.19
C ALA A 50 -3.01 0.80 -3.13
N LEU A 51 -3.52 0.36 -4.27
CA LEU A 51 -2.73 -0.33 -5.29
C LEU A 51 -1.64 0.58 -5.86
N SER A 52 -1.99 1.83 -6.15
CA SER A 52 -1.04 2.82 -6.64
C SER A 52 0.09 3.06 -5.63
N ARG A 53 -0.25 3.23 -4.36
CA ARG A 53 0.75 3.43 -3.30
C ARG A 53 1.67 2.22 -3.17
N GLY A 54 1.12 1.02 -3.20
CA GLY A 54 1.91 -0.21 -3.15
C GLY A 54 2.90 -0.28 -4.32
N ARG A 55 2.42 -0.01 -5.53
CA ARG A 55 3.28 -0.02 -6.73
C ARG A 55 4.34 1.07 -6.69
N LEU A 56 3.98 2.25 -6.22
CA LEU A 56 4.92 3.36 -6.07
C LEU A 56 6.06 2.98 -5.13
N MET A 57 5.76 2.38 -3.98
CA MET A 57 6.78 1.94 -3.04
C MET A 57 7.74 0.92 -3.65
N GLU A 58 7.24 -0.01 -4.46
CA GLU A 58 8.09 -0.95 -5.15
C GLU A 58 9.05 -0.27 -6.13
N VAL A 59 8.51 0.60 -6.97
CA VAL A 59 9.30 1.30 -8.00
C VAL A 59 10.40 2.14 -7.33
N LEU A 60 10.05 2.87 -6.27
CA LEU A 60 11.02 3.64 -5.51
C LEU A 60 12.05 2.74 -4.83
N GLY A 61 11.63 1.58 -4.34
CA GLY A 61 12.52 0.62 -3.70
C GLY A 61 13.54 0.01 -4.64
N GLU A 62 13.21 -0.14 -5.92
CA GLU A 62 14.16 -0.60 -6.93
C GLU A 62 15.39 0.29 -7.01
N GLN A 63 15.21 1.58 -6.77
CA GLN A 63 16.31 2.56 -6.83
C GLN A 63 17.03 2.73 -5.51
N SER A 64 16.28 2.86 -4.40
CA SER A 64 16.86 3.20 -3.11
C SER A 64 17.25 2.00 -2.27
N MET A 65 16.68 0.82 -2.55
CA MET A 65 16.92 -0.41 -1.79
C MET A 65 17.17 -1.59 -2.74
N PRO A 66 18.20 -1.53 -3.58
CA PRO A 66 18.49 -2.61 -4.53
C PRO A 66 18.78 -3.91 -3.77
N GLY A 67 18.21 -5.01 -4.25
CA GLY A 67 18.37 -6.32 -3.62
C GLY A 67 17.37 -6.64 -2.52
N VAL A 68 16.54 -5.68 -2.12
CA VAL A 68 15.43 -5.94 -1.17
C VAL A 68 14.24 -6.48 -1.93
N ALA A 69 13.55 -7.45 -1.35
CA ALA A 69 12.34 -8.00 -1.94
C ALA A 69 11.27 -6.92 -2.10
N HIS A 70 10.57 -6.94 -3.25
CA HIS A 70 9.58 -5.92 -3.57
C HIS A 70 8.24 -6.13 -2.87
N ASP A 71 7.89 -7.38 -2.56
CA ASP A 71 6.61 -7.71 -1.98
C ASP A 71 6.33 -7.03 -0.62
N PRO A 72 7.28 -6.96 0.32
CA PRO A 72 7.06 -6.22 1.56
C PRO A 72 6.81 -4.73 1.34
N LEU A 73 7.44 -4.12 0.35
CA LEU A 73 7.22 -2.71 0.00
C LEU A 73 5.81 -2.49 -0.54
N PHE A 74 5.39 -3.36 -1.45
CA PHE A 74 4.04 -3.34 -2.00
C PHE A 74 2.99 -3.51 -0.90
N LEU A 75 3.19 -4.48 -0.01
CA LEU A 75 2.30 -4.71 1.13
C LEU A 75 2.23 -3.50 2.07
N THR A 76 3.37 -2.89 2.36
CA THR A 76 3.40 -1.70 3.22
C THR A 76 2.54 -0.58 2.63
N GLY A 77 2.66 -0.34 1.34
CA GLY A 77 1.85 0.66 0.66
C GLY A 77 0.35 0.36 0.74
N ILE A 78 -0.04 -0.87 0.45
CA ILE A 78 -1.45 -1.28 0.52
C ILE A 78 -1.99 -1.18 1.94
N PHE A 79 -1.28 -1.73 2.91
CA PHE A 79 -1.76 -1.77 4.30
C PHE A 79 -1.84 -0.38 4.93
N SER A 80 -1.05 0.58 4.45
CA SER A 80 -1.15 1.96 4.92
C SER A 80 -2.53 2.58 4.65
N CYS A 81 -3.30 2.02 3.73
CA CYS A 81 -4.63 2.48 3.37
C CYS A 81 -5.76 1.68 4.05
N LEU A 82 -5.44 0.63 4.80
CA LEU A 82 -6.47 -0.25 5.38
C LEU A 82 -7.38 0.46 6.36
N GLY A 83 -6.87 1.40 7.13
CA GLY A 83 -7.68 2.15 8.07
C GLY A 83 -8.83 2.88 7.38
N GLU A 84 -8.55 3.54 6.26
CA GLU A 84 -9.55 4.22 5.46
C GLU A 84 -10.51 3.24 4.78
N LEU A 85 -9.98 2.15 4.22
CA LEU A 85 -10.79 1.13 3.55
C LEU A 85 -11.78 0.45 4.50
N LEU A 86 -11.36 0.18 5.73
CA LEU A 86 -12.15 -0.56 6.69
C LEU A 86 -12.89 0.34 7.68
N HIS A 87 -12.69 1.64 7.61
CA HIS A 87 -13.26 2.62 8.55
C HIS A 87 -12.95 2.30 10.01
N ARG A 88 -11.70 1.89 10.25
CA ARG A 88 -11.17 1.54 11.57
C ARG A 88 -9.79 2.15 11.75
N PRO A 89 -9.38 2.48 12.99
CA PRO A 89 -8.00 2.87 13.24
C PRO A 89 -7.03 1.79 12.75
N LEU A 90 -5.98 2.21 12.06
CA LEU A 90 -5.01 1.28 11.47
C LEU A 90 -4.37 0.39 12.54
N ALA A 91 -4.03 0.95 13.69
CA ALA A 91 -3.44 0.20 14.80
C ALA A 91 -4.32 -0.98 15.24
N ASP A 92 -5.63 -0.78 15.29
CA ASP A 92 -6.57 -1.84 15.69
C ASP A 92 -6.60 -2.97 14.66
N THR A 93 -6.59 -2.61 13.39
CA THR A 93 -6.57 -3.60 12.30
C THR A 93 -5.29 -4.40 12.30
N LEU A 94 -4.14 -3.73 12.41
CA LEU A 94 -2.83 -4.38 12.34
C LEU A 94 -2.51 -5.20 13.57
N SER A 95 -3.08 -4.87 14.74
CA SER A 95 -2.84 -5.63 15.97
C SER A 95 -3.31 -7.09 15.90
N GLU A 96 -4.28 -7.36 15.02
CA GLU A 96 -4.86 -8.70 14.83
C GLU A 96 -4.14 -9.50 13.74
N MET A 97 -3.11 -8.94 13.12
CA MET A 97 -2.44 -9.54 11.97
C MET A 97 -1.02 -10.00 12.29
N LEU A 98 -0.61 -11.09 11.61
CA LEU A 98 0.77 -11.57 11.63
C LEU A 98 1.52 -10.93 10.45
N LEU A 99 2.01 -9.73 10.65
CA LEU A 99 2.84 -9.04 9.66
C LEU A 99 4.30 -9.03 10.12
N ALA A 100 5.21 -8.96 9.15
CA ALA A 100 6.62 -8.76 9.43
C ALA A 100 6.83 -7.46 10.22
N ASP A 101 7.79 -7.47 11.15
CA ASP A 101 8.03 -6.34 12.04
C ASP A 101 8.37 -5.06 11.28
N ASP A 102 9.14 -5.15 10.20
CA ASP A 102 9.50 -3.97 9.40
C ASP A 102 8.29 -3.30 8.76
N ILE A 103 7.28 -4.07 8.38
CA ILE A 103 6.03 -3.52 7.85
C ILE A 103 5.26 -2.81 8.96
N LYS A 104 5.07 -3.47 10.11
CA LYS A 104 4.38 -2.88 11.26
C LYS A 104 5.07 -1.62 11.76
N ASN A 105 6.38 -1.66 11.85
CA ASN A 105 7.16 -0.52 12.32
C ASN A 105 6.98 0.70 11.41
N ALA A 106 6.99 0.49 10.09
CA ALA A 106 6.77 1.57 9.13
C ALA A 106 5.36 2.16 9.28
N LEU A 107 4.36 1.31 9.43
CA LEU A 107 2.95 1.73 9.47
C LEU A 107 2.55 2.39 10.78
N LEU A 108 3.01 1.87 11.91
CA LEU A 108 2.57 2.32 13.24
C LEU A 108 3.53 3.32 13.88
N ASP A 109 4.83 3.12 13.71
CA ASP A 109 5.85 3.90 14.42
C ASP A 109 6.65 4.82 13.49
N HIS A 110 6.38 4.79 12.19
CA HIS A 110 7.15 5.54 11.19
C HIS A 110 8.64 5.29 11.29
N SER A 111 9.01 4.02 11.52
CA SER A 111 10.39 3.58 11.72
C SER A 111 10.72 2.37 10.85
N GLY A 112 12.00 1.99 10.84
CA GLY A 112 12.47 0.86 10.05
C GLY A 112 12.77 1.21 8.59
N PRO A 113 13.19 0.20 7.81
CA PRO A 113 13.72 0.45 6.45
C PRO A 113 12.67 0.91 5.43
N TYR A 114 11.38 0.62 5.65
CA TYR A 114 10.32 0.97 4.68
C TYR A 114 9.70 2.34 4.96
N ALA A 115 9.90 2.89 6.15
CA ALA A 115 9.29 4.16 6.54
C ALA A 115 9.69 5.34 5.64
N PRO A 116 10.97 5.51 5.24
CA PRO A 116 11.33 6.61 4.35
C PRO A 116 10.60 6.60 3.01
N LEU A 117 10.42 5.43 2.41
CA LEU A 117 9.70 5.30 1.14
C LEU A 117 8.20 5.56 1.31
N LEU A 118 7.62 5.11 2.41
CA LEU A 118 6.21 5.40 2.72
C LEU A 118 5.99 6.91 2.86
N ALA A 119 6.91 7.61 3.51
CA ALA A 119 6.85 9.07 3.64
C ALA A 119 6.87 9.78 2.28
N VAL A 120 7.72 9.31 1.35
CA VAL A 120 7.76 9.84 -0.03
C VAL A 120 6.42 9.62 -0.73
N ALA A 121 5.88 8.41 -0.62
CA ALA A 121 4.61 8.07 -1.27
C ALA A 121 3.46 8.95 -0.76
N GLU A 122 3.35 9.12 0.53
CA GLU A 122 2.31 9.97 1.13
C GLU A 122 2.47 11.44 0.75
N ALA A 123 3.68 11.97 0.77
CA ALA A 123 3.96 13.36 0.40
C ALA A 123 3.62 13.63 -1.08
N SER A 124 3.92 12.67 -1.98
CA SER A 124 3.63 12.83 -3.40
C SER A 124 2.13 12.80 -3.69
N GLU A 125 1.36 12.01 -2.95
CA GLU A 125 -0.10 11.95 -3.09
C GLU A 125 -0.77 13.23 -2.60
N ASP A 126 -0.21 13.85 -1.58
CA ASP A 126 -0.72 15.11 -1.01
C ASP A 126 -0.34 16.33 -1.86
N PHE A 127 0.46 16.14 -2.91
CA PHE A 127 0.96 17.22 -3.76
C PHE A 127 1.74 18.29 -2.99
N ASP A 128 2.34 17.90 -1.88
CA ASP A 128 3.19 18.77 -1.07
C ASP A 128 4.62 18.72 -1.61
N LEU A 129 4.94 19.62 -2.55
CA LEU A 129 6.23 19.61 -3.22
C LEU A 129 7.42 19.78 -2.28
N PRO A 130 7.42 20.72 -1.30
CA PRO A 130 8.53 20.82 -0.37
C PRO A 130 8.74 19.55 0.44
N ARG A 131 7.67 18.94 0.93
CA ARG A 131 7.73 17.70 1.71
C ARG A 131 8.16 16.53 0.83
N MET A 132 7.71 16.47 -0.42
CA MET A 132 8.14 15.44 -1.37
C MET A 132 9.64 15.50 -1.62
N LYS A 133 10.21 16.70 -1.81
CA LYS A 133 11.65 16.87 -2.01
C LYS A 133 12.44 16.46 -0.78
N GLU A 134 11.99 16.88 0.39
CA GLU A 134 12.63 16.56 1.67
C GLU A 134 12.63 15.04 1.91
N THR A 135 11.47 14.41 1.78
CA THR A 135 11.33 12.96 2.00
C THR A 135 12.07 12.14 0.95
N ALA A 136 12.07 12.57 -0.31
CA ALA A 136 12.81 11.91 -1.37
C ALA A 136 14.32 11.92 -1.10
N LEU A 137 14.85 13.06 -0.70
CA LEU A 137 16.27 13.19 -0.35
C LEU A 137 16.63 12.28 0.84
N ALA A 138 15.79 12.26 1.86
CA ALA A 138 16.00 11.41 3.03
C ALA A 138 15.95 9.91 2.66
N ALA A 139 15.17 9.54 1.67
CA ALA A 139 15.05 8.17 1.19
C ALA A 139 16.11 7.79 0.14
N GLY A 140 16.92 8.74 -0.30
CA GLY A 140 17.93 8.50 -1.34
C GLY A 140 17.36 8.38 -2.75
N VAL A 141 16.24 9.05 -3.02
CA VAL A 141 15.55 9.03 -4.32
C VAL A 141 15.54 10.43 -4.93
N ALA A 142 15.84 10.54 -6.22
CA ALA A 142 15.77 11.82 -6.92
C ALA A 142 14.30 12.28 -7.05
N PRO A 143 13.99 13.56 -6.73
CA PRO A 143 12.61 14.06 -6.81
C PRO A 143 11.95 13.90 -8.19
N GLU A 144 12.69 14.07 -9.28
CA GLU A 144 12.17 13.88 -10.64
C GLU A 144 11.68 12.44 -10.86
N THR A 145 12.39 11.49 -10.28
CA THR A 145 12.04 10.08 -10.35
C THR A 145 10.73 9.79 -9.64
N VAL A 146 10.47 10.47 -8.52
CA VAL A 146 9.23 10.30 -7.77
C VAL A 146 8.01 10.62 -8.62
N ASN A 147 8.03 11.74 -9.34
CA ASN A 147 6.93 12.15 -10.21
C ASN A 147 6.66 11.12 -11.31
N ASN A 148 7.70 10.65 -11.98
CA ASN A 148 7.58 9.64 -13.02
C ASN A 148 7.04 8.31 -12.46
N ALA A 149 7.53 7.91 -11.30
CA ALA A 149 7.09 6.70 -10.63
C ALA A 149 5.62 6.80 -10.19
N LEU A 150 5.19 7.96 -9.70
CA LEU A 150 3.80 8.19 -9.32
C LEU A 150 2.86 8.08 -10.51
N LEU A 151 3.20 8.69 -11.64
CA LEU A 151 2.41 8.60 -12.86
C LEU A 151 2.29 7.16 -13.35
N ALA A 152 3.40 6.43 -13.37
CA ALA A 152 3.42 5.03 -13.80
C ALA A 152 2.60 4.14 -12.85
N ALA A 153 2.71 4.36 -11.55
CA ALA A 153 1.98 3.59 -10.54
C ALA A 153 0.47 3.85 -10.63
N THR A 154 0.08 5.10 -10.81
CA THR A 154 -1.32 5.48 -10.96
C THR A 154 -1.94 4.87 -12.23
N ALA A 155 -1.22 4.91 -13.35
CA ALA A 155 -1.65 4.30 -14.60
C ALA A 155 -1.81 2.79 -14.46
N TRP A 156 -0.84 2.13 -13.80
CA TRP A 156 -0.91 0.69 -13.55
C TRP A 156 -2.12 0.33 -12.68
N ALA A 157 -2.36 1.07 -11.61
CA ALA A 157 -3.51 0.82 -10.72
C ALA A 157 -4.83 0.99 -11.46
N SER A 158 -4.95 2.00 -12.30
CA SER A 158 -6.12 2.24 -13.13
C SER A 158 -6.38 1.08 -14.09
N GLU A 159 -5.33 0.59 -14.76
CA GLU A 159 -5.42 -0.58 -15.65
C GLU A 159 -5.89 -1.81 -14.90
N VAL A 160 -5.30 -2.09 -13.74
CA VAL A 160 -5.64 -3.27 -12.94
C VAL A 160 -7.10 -3.24 -12.50
N THR A 161 -7.60 -2.07 -12.12
CA THR A 161 -8.99 -1.93 -11.67
C THR A 161 -10.01 -1.93 -12.80
N GLU A 162 -9.62 -1.59 -14.03
CA GLU A 162 -10.51 -1.67 -15.20
C GLU A 162 -11.02 -3.09 -15.46
N TYR A 163 -10.19 -4.09 -15.26
CA TYR A 163 -10.56 -5.49 -15.50
C TYR A 163 -11.50 -6.06 -14.44
N TRP A 164 -11.99 -5.23 -13.58
CA TRP A 164 -12.75 -5.62 -12.42
C TRP A 164 -14.24 -5.51 -12.59
N GLU A 165 -14.61 -4.72 -13.52
CA GLU A 165 -16.00 -4.50 -13.86
C GLU A 165 -16.53 -5.69 -14.74
#